data_8374a7dac817ad576be7ef79c7e02c60
#
_entry.id   8374a7dac817ad576be7ef79c7e02c60
#
_cell.length_a   1.000
_cell.length_b   1.000
_cell.length_c   1.000
_cell.angle_alpha   90.00
_cell.angle_beta   90.00
_cell.angle_gamma   90.00
#
_symmetry.space_group_name_H-M   'P 1'
#
loop_
_entity.id
_entity.type
_entity.pdbx_description
1 polymer ?
#
loop_
_entity_poly.entity_id
_entity_poly.type
_entity_poly.pdbx_seq_one_letter_code
_entity_poly.pdbx_strand_id
1 'polypeptide(L)' 'GARPVQMNVPGCADLIGILGPHGRFLAIETKSANDDMRETQRRFRTMIEARGGLYIVARSVEDVDRVLGPLCY' A
#
# COMPACT_ATOMS: atom_id res chain seq x y z
N GLY A 1 6.96 -26.22 2.64
CA GLY A 1 7.19 -24.81 2.88
C GLY A 1 5.94 -23.97 2.75
N ALA A 2 5.98 -22.79 3.29
CA ALA A 2 4.86 -21.87 3.21
C ALA A 2 4.69 -21.37 1.77
N ARG A 3 3.47 -21.37 1.30
CA ARG A 3 3.15 -20.76 0.01
C ARG A 3 2.74 -19.32 0.25
N PRO A 4 3.15 -18.36 -0.61
CA PRO A 4 2.61 -17.02 -0.52
C PRO A 4 1.10 -17.07 -0.80
N VAL A 5 0.34 -16.34 0.00
CA VAL A 5 -1.10 -16.21 -0.22
C VAL A 5 -1.29 -15.17 -1.32
N GLN A 6 -1.90 -15.58 -2.41
CA GLN A 6 -2.22 -14.66 -3.49
C GLN A 6 -3.56 -14.01 -3.21
N MET A 7 -3.56 -12.70 -3.06
CA MET A 7 -4.79 -11.94 -2.83
C MET A 7 -5.42 -11.58 -4.18
N ASN A 8 -6.51 -12.26 -4.51
CA ASN A 8 -7.25 -12.01 -5.75
C ASN A 8 -8.37 -10.98 -5.53
N VAL A 9 -8.03 -9.89 -4.88
CA VAL A 9 -8.97 -8.79 -4.65
C VAL A 9 -8.76 -7.74 -5.74
N PRO A 10 -9.79 -7.36 -6.49
CA PRO A 10 -9.65 -6.32 -7.51
C PRO A 10 -9.12 -5.02 -6.91
N GLY A 11 -8.07 -4.48 -7.50
CA GLY A 11 -7.43 -3.26 -7.04
C GLY A 11 -6.51 -3.43 -5.85
N CYS A 12 -6.24 -4.66 -5.42
CA CYS A 12 -5.29 -4.91 -4.34
C CYS A 12 -3.92 -4.33 -4.69
N ALA A 13 -3.26 -3.76 -3.68
CA ALA A 13 -1.93 -3.18 -3.84
C ALA A 13 -0.87 -4.24 -4.17
N ASP A 14 0.21 -3.80 -4.82
CA ASP A 14 1.32 -4.69 -5.18
C ASP A 14 2.03 -5.26 -3.95
N LEU A 15 2.14 -4.45 -2.90
CA LEU A 15 2.78 -4.84 -1.65
C LEU A 15 1.84 -4.54 -0.49
N ILE A 16 1.78 -5.46 0.46
CA ILE A 16 1.05 -5.26 1.70
C ILE A 16 1.95 -5.58 2.89
N GLY A 17 1.69 -4.94 4.01
CA GLY A 17 2.46 -5.15 5.21
C GLY A 17 1.74 -4.66 6.44
N ILE A 18 2.44 -4.75 7.56
CA ILE A 18 1.93 -4.34 8.86
C ILE A 18 2.95 -3.40 9.48
N LEU A 19 2.48 -2.23 9.93
CA LEU A 19 3.31 -1.25 10.60
C LEU A 19 3.25 -1.42 12.12
N GLY A 20 4.41 -1.53 12.77
CA GLY A 20 4.49 -1.46 14.22
C GLY A 20 4.36 -0.03 14.72
N PRO A 21 4.14 0.16 16.02
CA PRO A 21 3.91 -0.87 17.05
C PRO A 21 2.47 -1.36 17.14
N HIS A 22 1.52 -0.75 16.42
CA HIS A 22 0.09 -1.00 16.62
C HIS A 22 -0.53 -1.92 15.57
N GLY A 23 0.24 -2.47 14.64
CA GLY A 23 -0.27 -3.38 13.63
C GLY A 23 -1.11 -2.70 12.55
N ARG A 24 -0.78 -1.48 12.21
CA ARG A 24 -1.49 -0.73 11.17
C ARG A 24 -1.26 -1.36 9.79
N PHE A 25 -2.34 -1.58 9.05
CA PHE A 25 -2.25 -2.15 7.70
C PHE A 25 -1.53 -1.17 6.77
N LEU A 26 -0.60 -1.71 5.98
CA LEU A 26 0.13 -0.94 4.98
C LEU A 26 -0.11 -1.53 3.60
N ALA A 27 -0.45 -0.68 2.64
CA ALA A 27 -0.57 -1.05 1.25
C ALA A 27 0.28 -0.10 0.40
N ILE A 28 1.07 -0.66 -0.52
CA ILE A 28 1.91 0.12 -1.43
C ILE A 28 1.57 -0.29 -2.85
N GLU A 29 1.15 0.67 -3.64
CA GLU A 29 0.90 0.50 -5.07
C GLU A 29 2.01 1.18 -5.84
N THR A 30 2.72 0.42 -6.67
CA THR A 30 3.79 0.98 -7.51
C THR A 30 3.21 1.44 -8.84
N LYS A 31 3.60 2.63 -9.27
CA LYS A 31 3.15 3.24 -10.52
C LYS A 31 4.33 3.87 -11.25
N SER A 32 4.30 3.84 -12.58
CA SER A 32 5.23 4.62 -13.38
C SER A 32 4.82 6.11 -13.34
N ALA A 33 5.72 6.97 -13.83
CA ALA A 33 5.52 8.42 -13.75
C ALA A 33 4.22 8.89 -14.45
N ASN A 34 3.78 8.17 -15.47
CA ASN A 34 2.62 8.56 -16.27
C ASN A 34 1.36 7.73 -16.01
N ASP A 35 1.41 6.78 -15.08
CA ASP A 35 0.27 5.95 -14.77
C ASP A 35 -0.61 6.56 -13.70
N ASP A 36 -1.92 6.48 -13.93
CA ASP A 36 -2.91 6.86 -12.94
C ASP A 36 -3.50 5.64 -12.24
N MET A 37 -4.10 5.86 -11.09
CA MET A 37 -4.81 4.81 -10.38
C MET A 37 -6.09 4.44 -11.10
N ARG A 38 -6.32 3.14 -11.24
CA ARG A 38 -7.59 2.61 -11.73
C ARG A 38 -8.66 2.80 -10.67
N GLU A 39 -9.92 2.75 -11.08
CA GLU A 39 -11.04 2.92 -10.13
C GLU A 39 -11.04 1.85 -9.05
N THR A 40 -10.76 0.59 -9.40
CA THR A 40 -10.67 -0.50 -8.41
C THR A 40 -9.58 -0.23 -7.39
N GLN A 41 -8.46 0.38 -7.80
CA GLN A 41 -7.38 0.75 -6.90
C GLN A 41 -7.79 1.90 -5.96
N ARG A 42 -8.52 2.88 -6.49
CA ARG A 42 -9.04 3.99 -5.67
C ARG A 42 -10.03 3.49 -4.62
N ARG A 43 -10.89 2.55 -4.98
CA ARG A 43 -11.84 1.93 -4.05
C ARG A 43 -11.10 1.15 -2.96
N PHE A 44 -10.08 0.41 -3.33
CA PHE A 44 -9.26 -0.33 -2.38
C PHE A 44 -8.58 0.63 -1.39
N ARG A 45 -8.00 1.72 -1.91
CA ARG A 45 -7.40 2.77 -1.10
C ARG A 45 -8.39 3.36 -0.12
N THR A 46 -9.58 3.73 -0.60
CA THR A 46 -10.63 4.30 0.25
C THR A 46 -11.01 3.34 1.39
N MET A 47 -11.13 2.06 1.06
CA MET A 47 -11.44 1.03 2.06
C MET A 47 -10.34 0.92 3.12
N ILE A 48 -9.09 0.90 2.70
CA ILE A 48 -7.94 0.81 3.61
C ILE A 48 -7.86 2.03 4.52
N GLU A 49 -7.97 3.23 3.94
CA GLU A 49 -7.87 4.47 4.70
C GLU A 49 -9.04 4.66 5.67
N ALA A 50 -10.24 4.25 5.28
CA ALA A 50 -11.42 4.31 6.14
C ALA A 50 -11.26 3.42 7.39
N ARG A 51 -10.43 2.39 7.31
CA ARG A 51 -10.18 1.47 8.42
C ARG A 51 -8.89 1.77 9.17
N GLY A 52 -8.31 2.95 8.95
CA GLY A 52 -7.12 3.38 9.64
C GLY A 52 -5.81 2.86 9.04
N GLY A 53 -5.87 2.20 7.91
CA GLY A 53 -4.67 1.75 7.21
C GLY A 53 -3.96 2.88 6.47
N LEU A 54 -2.74 2.62 6.07
CA LEU A 54 -1.93 3.55 5.29
C LEU A 54 -1.80 3.03 3.85
N TYR A 55 -2.08 3.89 2.89
CA TYR A 55 -1.95 3.56 1.48
C TYR A 55 -0.95 4.52 0.82
N ILE A 56 0.04 3.95 0.13
CA ILE A 56 1.09 4.72 -0.53
C ILE A 56 1.04 4.41 -2.03
N VAL A 57 0.96 5.46 -2.85
CA VAL A 57 1.21 5.35 -4.27
C VAL A 57 2.66 5.75 -4.48
N ALA A 58 3.50 4.78 -4.83
CA ALA A 58 4.94 4.98 -4.96
C ALA A 58 5.35 4.99 -6.42
N ARG A 59 5.91 6.10 -6.86
CA ARG A 59 6.52 6.23 -8.20
C ARG A 59 8.03 6.14 -8.14
N SER A 60 8.59 6.13 -6.92
CA SER A 60 10.01 6.01 -6.63
C SER A 60 10.21 5.51 -5.22
N VAL A 61 11.43 5.06 -4.91
CA VAL A 61 11.79 4.64 -3.54
C VAL A 61 11.67 5.81 -2.57
N GLU A 62 11.97 7.02 -3.03
CA GLU A 62 11.89 8.24 -2.22
C GLU A 62 10.46 8.51 -1.75
N ASP A 63 9.46 8.16 -2.53
CA ASP A 63 8.06 8.30 -2.13
C ASP A 63 7.75 7.44 -0.91
N VAL A 64 8.27 6.23 -0.88
CA VAL A 64 8.09 5.32 0.25
C VAL A 64 8.83 5.85 1.48
N ASP A 65 10.08 6.26 1.31
CA ASP A 65 10.90 6.80 2.40
C ASP A 65 10.28 8.06 3.02
N ARG A 66 9.69 8.91 2.19
CA ARG A 66 9.07 10.14 2.67
C ARG A 66 7.96 9.87 3.66
N VAL A 67 7.21 8.79 3.44
CA VAL A 67 6.08 8.43 4.31
C VAL A 67 6.51 7.51 5.43
N LEU A 68 7.28 6.45 5.12
CA LEU A 68 7.64 5.43 6.10
C LEU A 68 8.85 5.80 6.96
N GLY A 69 9.76 6.62 6.44
CA GLY A 69 10.95 7.02 7.18
C GLY A 69 10.64 7.58 8.56
N PRO A 70 9.76 8.61 8.67
CA PRO A 70 9.37 9.14 9.97
C PRO A 70 8.64 8.15 10.87
N LEU A 71 7.99 7.13 10.29
CA LEU A 71 7.22 6.14 11.05
C LEU A 71 8.06 4.96 11.51
N CYS A 72 9.21 4.72 10.86
CA CYS A 72 10.04 3.55 11.12
C CYS A 72 11.26 3.86 12.00
N TYR A 73 11.54 5.12 12.22
CA TYR A 73 12.73 5.55 12.96
C TYR A 73 12.40 6.30 14.23
#